data_43bb41083e03eb00daca8d38a5790a7c
#
_entry.id   43bb41083e03eb00daca8d38a5790a7c
#
_cell.length_a   1.000
_cell.length_b   1.000
_cell.length_c   1.000
_cell.angle_alpha   90.00
_cell.angle_beta   90.00
_cell.angle_gamma   90.00
#
_symmetry.space_group_name_H-M   'P 1'
#
loop_
_entity.id
_entity.type
_entity.pdbx_description
1 polymer ?
#
loop_
_entity_poly.entity_id
_entity_poly.type
_entity_poly.pdbx_seq_one_letter_code
_entity_poly.pdbx_strand_id
1 'polypeptide(L)'
;YEDSDISLNVMADFTGSSIDDVKGKILLDSLTMNTSGEQAYFMDNLTITAGQIGEEKEIQILSPFMTAVVRGDYAYHTVPSSIIHTFQQYVPSLVSYNNNRKPANNFNFDIQLTDAELFNKLFYVPLVVHMPLSLKGYVNDEKGLLKVEGYFPSLTYNGTRYESATLICENPSSFMDCKLRGSMLMNSGAMLTLSLDAEAEQDCLKTTINWGNNTDITYGGKIAANARFKKTKGKNPVLQTDIDILPTDVVLNDTLWNIRSSHVAIDSGRVYIDNFL
;
A
#
# COMPACT_ATOMS: atom_id res chain seq x y z
N TYR A 1 24.83 -3.86 9.15
CA TYR A 1 23.89 -4.76 9.84
C TYR A 1 24.33 -4.82 11.28
N GLU A 2 23.51 -4.36 12.21
CA GLU A 2 23.70 -4.60 13.63
C GLU A 2 23.56 -6.09 13.88
N ASP A 3 24.40 -6.66 14.75
CA ASP A 3 24.32 -8.06 15.13
C ASP A 3 22.94 -8.34 15.75
N SER A 4 22.14 -9.15 15.07
CA SER A 4 20.83 -9.57 15.52
C SER A 4 20.78 -11.08 15.65
N ASP A 5 20.41 -11.57 16.82
CA ASP A 5 20.18 -12.99 17.08
C ASP A 5 18.70 -13.30 16.96
N ILE A 6 18.37 -14.31 16.14
CA ILE A 6 17.01 -14.79 15.97
C ILE A 6 16.95 -16.24 16.43
N SER A 7 16.06 -16.52 17.38
CA SER A 7 15.72 -17.88 17.83
C SER A 7 14.25 -18.14 17.52
N LEU A 8 13.95 -19.29 16.92
CA LEU A 8 12.57 -19.66 16.61
C LEU A 8 12.36 -21.17 16.78
N ASN A 9 11.16 -21.55 17.21
CA ASN A 9 10.70 -22.93 17.31
C ASN A 9 9.52 -23.11 16.34
N VAL A 10 9.69 -23.99 15.35
CA VAL A 10 8.71 -24.22 14.28
C VAL A 10 8.31 -25.68 14.24
N MET A 11 7.01 -25.93 14.23
CA MET A 11 6.42 -27.22 13.91
C MET A 11 5.68 -27.11 12.57
N ALA A 12 5.93 -28.02 11.66
CA ALA A 12 5.30 -28.01 10.34
C ALA A 12 4.77 -29.41 10.01
N ASP A 13 3.49 -29.47 9.68
CA ASP A 13 2.82 -30.66 9.18
C ASP A 13 2.05 -30.28 7.92
N PHE A 14 2.61 -30.64 6.77
CA PHE A 14 2.02 -30.31 5.48
C PHE A 14 2.27 -31.39 4.43
N THR A 15 1.38 -31.41 3.45
CA THR A 15 1.45 -32.25 2.27
C THR A 15 1.36 -31.38 1.02
N GLY A 16 1.87 -31.87 -0.10
CA GLY A 16 1.80 -31.19 -1.39
C GLY A 16 3.03 -31.56 -2.24
N SER A 17 2.88 -31.47 -3.56
CA SER A 17 3.94 -31.73 -4.53
C SER A 17 4.64 -30.45 -5.00
N SER A 18 4.01 -29.30 -4.78
CA SER A 18 4.53 -27.97 -5.11
C SER A 18 4.02 -26.96 -4.07
N ILE A 19 4.60 -25.76 -4.07
CA ILE A 19 4.17 -24.68 -3.19
C ILE A 19 2.67 -24.32 -3.40
N ASP A 20 2.16 -24.47 -4.60
CA ASP A 20 0.78 -24.16 -4.93
C ASP A 20 -0.23 -25.23 -4.51
N ASP A 21 0.25 -26.42 -4.15
CA ASP A 21 -0.55 -27.57 -3.71
C ASP A 21 -0.43 -27.82 -2.21
N VAL A 22 0.30 -26.97 -1.49
CA VAL A 22 0.52 -27.14 -0.04
C VAL A 22 -0.80 -27.12 0.70
N LYS A 23 -1.01 -28.18 1.52
CA LYS A 23 -2.09 -28.27 2.51
C LYS A 23 -1.50 -28.70 3.83
N GLY A 24 -1.89 -28.05 4.92
CA GLY A 24 -1.39 -28.37 6.23
C GLY A 24 -1.28 -27.18 7.14
N LYS A 25 -0.46 -27.32 8.17
CA LYS A 25 -0.31 -26.32 9.22
C LYS A 25 1.16 -26.10 9.53
N ILE A 26 1.52 -24.84 9.69
CA ILE A 26 2.80 -24.41 10.26
C ILE A 26 2.47 -23.69 11.56
N LEU A 27 3.07 -24.11 12.65
CA LEU A 27 3.00 -23.45 13.95
C LEU A 27 4.40 -22.92 14.28
N LEU A 28 4.51 -21.64 14.45
CA LEU A 28 5.65 -20.98 15.03
C LEU A 28 5.29 -20.75 16.50
N ASP A 29 5.83 -21.59 17.38
CA ASP A 29 5.51 -21.62 18.81
C ASP A 29 6.18 -20.46 19.55
N SER A 30 7.40 -20.13 19.19
CA SER A 30 8.12 -18.99 19.77
C SER A 30 9.10 -18.38 18.78
N LEU A 31 9.14 -17.06 18.74
CA LEU A 31 10.14 -16.25 18.05
C LEU A 31 10.74 -15.25 19.04
N THR A 32 12.05 -15.25 19.17
CA THR A 32 12.78 -14.24 19.91
C THR A 32 13.76 -13.55 18.97
N MET A 33 13.74 -12.23 18.95
CA MET A 33 14.71 -11.42 18.19
C MET A 33 15.43 -10.48 19.15
N ASN A 34 16.74 -10.60 19.21
CA ASN A 34 17.61 -9.71 19.99
C ASN A 34 18.44 -8.86 19.02
N THR A 35 18.31 -7.57 19.10
CA THR A 35 19.12 -6.60 18.35
C THR A 35 19.94 -5.81 19.34
N SER A 36 21.23 -5.61 19.08
CA SER A 36 22.12 -4.86 19.97
C SER A 36 21.58 -3.45 20.23
N GLY A 37 21.40 -3.11 21.51
CA GLY A 37 20.90 -1.80 21.93
C GLY A 37 19.40 -1.61 21.93
N GLU A 38 18.63 -2.63 21.53
CA GLU A 38 17.16 -2.61 21.54
C GLU A 38 16.58 -3.60 22.56
N GLN A 39 15.31 -3.39 22.91
CA GLN A 39 14.56 -4.38 23.69
C GLN A 39 14.31 -5.62 22.84
N ALA A 40 14.50 -6.81 23.44
CA ALA A 40 14.20 -8.07 22.79
C ALA A 40 12.72 -8.13 22.37
N TYR A 41 12.47 -8.50 21.12
CA TYR A 41 11.13 -8.80 20.63
C TYR A 41 10.82 -10.27 20.90
N PHE A 42 9.64 -10.52 21.41
CA PHE A 42 9.14 -11.87 21.65
C PHE A 42 7.75 -12.03 21.04
N MET A 43 7.54 -13.13 20.32
CA MET A 43 6.24 -13.51 19.77
C MET A 43 6.05 -15.02 19.92
N ASP A 44 4.87 -15.43 20.32
CA ASP A 44 4.43 -16.80 20.34
C ASP A 44 3.17 -17.02 19.49
N ASN A 45 2.85 -18.28 19.22
CA ASN A 45 1.57 -18.69 18.62
C ASN A 45 1.23 -18.08 17.26
N LEU A 46 2.18 -18.01 16.31
CA LEU A 46 1.82 -17.76 14.92
C LEU A 46 1.46 -19.11 14.25
N THR A 47 0.25 -19.19 13.75
CA THR A 47 -0.24 -20.33 12.97
C THR A 47 -0.53 -19.93 11.55
N ILE A 48 -0.01 -20.70 10.59
CA ILE A 48 -0.37 -20.61 9.18
C ILE A 48 -1.04 -21.92 8.81
N THR A 49 -2.27 -21.86 8.33
CA THR A 49 -3.02 -23.02 7.83
C THR A 49 -3.29 -22.83 6.36
N ALA A 50 -2.91 -23.80 5.55
CA ALA A 50 -3.23 -23.85 4.12
C ALA A 50 -4.13 -25.06 3.87
N GLY A 51 -5.25 -24.84 3.19
CA GLY A 51 -6.24 -25.90 2.99
C GLY A 51 -7.14 -25.64 1.77
N GLN A 52 -8.23 -26.38 1.74
CA GLN A 52 -9.26 -26.25 0.72
C GLN A 52 -10.63 -26.32 1.38
N ILE A 53 -11.50 -25.38 1.03
CA ILE A 53 -12.92 -25.36 1.46
C ILE A 53 -13.78 -25.47 0.20
N GLY A 54 -14.40 -26.63 0.00
CA GLY A 54 -15.07 -26.94 -1.28
C GLY A 54 -14.05 -27.02 -2.42
N GLU A 55 -14.24 -26.19 -3.45
CA GLU A 55 -13.33 -26.10 -4.60
C GLU A 55 -12.28 -24.99 -4.43
N GLU A 56 -12.44 -24.10 -3.46
CA GLU A 56 -11.57 -22.94 -3.23
C GLU A 56 -10.41 -23.28 -2.29
N LYS A 57 -9.25 -22.75 -2.55
CA LYS A 57 -8.11 -22.72 -1.61
C LYS A 57 -8.35 -21.71 -0.54
N GLU A 58 -7.85 -21.99 0.65
CA GLU A 58 -7.79 -21.03 1.76
C GLU A 58 -6.43 -21.08 2.41
N ILE A 59 -5.86 -19.90 2.64
CA ILE A 59 -4.76 -19.70 3.59
C ILE A 59 -5.24 -18.81 4.71
N GLN A 60 -4.96 -19.24 5.93
CA GLN A 60 -5.27 -18.49 7.14
C GLN A 60 -3.99 -18.28 7.94
N ILE A 61 -3.74 -17.04 8.35
CA ILE A 61 -2.69 -16.66 9.29
C ILE A 61 -3.36 -16.17 10.56
N LEU A 62 -2.96 -16.74 11.68
CA LEU A 62 -3.45 -16.39 12.99
C LEU A 62 -2.28 -16.15 13.94
N SER A 63 -2.18 -14.95 14.49
CA SER A 63 -1.16 -14.57 15.45
C SER A 63 -1.67 -13.50 16.41
N PRO A 64 -0.98 -13.20 17.53
CA PRO A 64 -1.34 -12.10 18.41
C PRO A 64 -1.36 -10.73 17.75
N PHE A 65 -0.54 -10.53 16.72
CA PHE A 65 -0.40 -9.24 16.03
C PHE A 65 -1.18 -9.13 14.73
N MET A 66 -1.60 -10.26 14.12
CA MET A 66 -2.27 -10.24 12.81
C MET A 66 -3.21 -11.44 12.65
N THR A 67 -4.35 -11.20 12.04
CA THR A 67 -5.16 -12.24 11.41
C THR A 67 -5.27 -11.95 9.92
N ALA A 68 -5.13 -12.99 9.07
CA ALA A 68 -5.31 -12.85 7.64
C ALA A 68 -5.95 -14.10 7.05
N VAL A 69 -6.89 -13.90 6.14
CA VAL A 69 -7.52 -14.97 5.36
C VAL A 69 -7.47 -14.60 3.89
N VAL A 70 -7.01 -15.53 3.07
CA VAL A 70 -7.09 -15.42 1.59
C VAL A 70 -7.82 -16.65 1.09
N ARG A 71 -8.90 -16.46 0.34
CA ARG A 71 -9.75 -17.53 -0.17
C ARG A 71 -10.05 -17.34 -1.65
N GLY A 72 -9.97 -18.41 -2.43
CA GLY A 72 -10.30 -18.41 -3.85
C GLY A 72 -9.52 -19.44 -4.66
N ASP A 73 -9.48 -19.23 -5.96
CA ASP A 73 -8.63 -19.98 -6.89
C ASP A 73 -7.40 -19.15 -7.24
N TYR A 74 -6.24 -19.55 -6.71
CA TYR A 74 -4.99 -18.82 -6.88
C TYR A 74 -3.76 -19.72 -6.74
N ALA A 75 -2.67 -19.26 -7.31
CA ALA A 75 -1.34 -19.83 -7.10
C ALA A 75 -0.54 -18.91 -6.15
N TYR A 76 -0.05 -19.43 -5.03
CA TYR A 76 0.62 -18.64 -3.98
C TYR A 76 1.74 -17.76 -4.52
N HIS A 77 2.55 -18.30 -5.43
CA HIS A 77 3.69 -17.58 -6.00
C HIS A 77 3.29 -16.42 -6.94
N THR A 78 2.05 -16.37 -7.44
CA THR A 78 1.57 -15.35 -8.38
C THR A 78 0.66 -14.31 -7.74
N VAL A 79 0.22 -14.48 -6.48
CA VAL A 79 -0.65 -13.52 -5.78
C VAL A 79 -0.10 -12.09 -5.79
N PRO A 80 1.19 -11.83 -5.44
CA PRO A 80 1.73 -10.48 -5.55
C PRO A 80 1.74 -9.94 -6.98
N SER A 81 1.93 -10.83 -7.95
CA SER A 81 1.97 -10.49 -9.37
C SER A 81 0.61 -10.03 -9.90
N SER A 82 -0.51 -10.54 -9.37
CA SER A 82 -1.85 -10.13 -9.77
C SER A 82 -2.11 -8.65 -9.51
N ILE A 83 -1.69 -8.17 -8.35
CA ILE A 83 -1.85 -6.75 -7.99
C ILE A 83 -1.03 -5.88 -8.96
N ILE A 84 0.24 -6.22 -9.17
CA ILE A 84 1.14 -5.51 -10.09
C ILE A 84 0.58 -5.53 -11.51
N HIS A 85 0.11 -6.67 -12.00
CA HIS A 85 -0.46 -6.83 -13.32
C HIS A 85 -1.73 -5.98 -13.50
N THR A 86 -2.59 -5.89 -12.49
CA THR A 86 -3.79 -5.06 -12.53
C THR A 86 -3.42 -3.58 -12.66
N PHE A 87 -2.48 -3.07 -11.86
CA PHE A 87 -2.03 -1.68 -11.97
C PHE A 87 -1.34 -1.37 -13.29
N GLN A 88 -0.57 -2.33 -13.83
CA GLN A 88 0.08 -2.17 -15.14
C GLN A 88 -0.91 -1.87 -16.27
N GLN A 89 -2.14 -2.34 -16.20
CA GLN A 89 -3.15 -2.08 -17.25
C GLN A 89 -3.48 -0.59 -17.39
N TYR A 90 -3.33 0.19 -16.31
CA TYR A 90 -3.65 1.62 -16.25
C TYR A 90 -2.44 2.52 -16.43
N VAL A 91 -1.29 2.09 -15.93
CA VAL A 91 -0.02 2.86 -15.98
C VAL A 91 1.15 1.97 -16.41
N PRO A 92 1.10 1.39 -17.64
CA PRO A 92 2.09 0.43 -18.13
C PRO A 92 3.51 0.98 -18.21
N SER A 93 3.68 2.29 -18.38
CA SER A 93 4.99 2.93 -18.39
C SER A 93 5.57 3.05 -16.99
N LEU A 94 4.75 3.27 -15.96
CA LEU A 94 5.19 3.39 -14.56
C LEU A 94 5.42 2.02 -13.92
N VAL A 95 4.48 1.10 -14.09
CA VAL A 95 4.50 -0.24 -13.49
C VAL A 95 4.92 -1.26 -14.54
N SER A 96 6.00 -1.99 -14.27
CA SER A 96 6.49 -3.04 -15.19
C SER A 96 6.24 -4.42 -14.58
N TYR A 97 5.52 -5.25 -15.31
CA TYR A 97 5.34 -6.65 -15.01
C TYR A 97 6.12 -7.48 -16.05
N ASN A 98 7.20 -8.12 -15.62
CA ASN A 98 8.14 -8.79 -16.52
C ASN A 98 7.92 -10.30 -16.63
N ASN A 99 6.73 -10.81 -16.30
CA ASN A 99 6.45 -12.23 -16.42
C ASN A 99 5.69 -12.51 -17.72
N ASN A 100 6.16 -13.51 -18.48
CA ASN A 100 5.52 -13.93 -19.74
C ASN A 100 4.18 -14.65 -19.52
N ARG A 101 3.86 -15.05 -18.30
CA ARG A 101 2.57 -15.66 -17.94
C ARG A 101 1.74 -14.64 -17.20
N LYS A 102 0.56 -14.33 -17.74
CA LYS A 102 -0.44 -13.55 -17.01
C LYS A 102 -0.87 -14.35 -15.78
N PRO A 103 -0.95 -13.72 -14.60
CA PRO A 103 -1.57 -14.37 -13.46
C PRO A 103 -3.05 -14.68 -13.78
N ALA A 104 -3.57 -15.75 -13.21
CA ALA A 104 -4.95 -16.19 -13.41
C ALA A 104 -5.58 -16.46 -12.04
N ASN A 105 -5.45 -15.50 -11.14
CA ASN A 105 -5.93 -15.62 -9.78
C ASN A 105 -7.31 -14.99 -9.64
N ASN A 106 -8.14 -15.61 -8.80
CA ASN A 106 -9.44 -15.10 -8.39
C ASN A 106 -9.60 -15.36 -6.89
N PHE A 107 -9.40 -14.35 -6.06
CA PHE A 107 -9.40 -14.51 -4.61
C PHE A 107 -9.93 -13.28 -3.89
N ASN A 108 -10.46 -13.52 -2.69
CA ASN A 108 -10.77 -12.51 -1.70
C ASN A 108 -9.74 -12.56 -0.58
N PHE A 109 -9.50 -11.43 0.07
CA PHE A 109 -8.64 -11.35 1.25
C PHE A 109 -9.27 -10.47 2.33
N ASP A 110 -9.00 -10.84 3.58
CA ASP A 110 -9.33 -10.06 4.77
C ASP A 110 -8.15 -10.13 5.74
N ILE A 111 -7.59 -8.97 6.09
CA ILE A 111 -6.41 -8.83 6.93
C ILE A 111 -6.73 -7.85 8.03
N GLN A 112 -6.43 -8.23 9.27
CA GLN A 112 -6.46 -7.36 10.44
C GLN A 112 -5.08 -7.34 11.07
N LEU A 113 -4.55 -6.16 11.33
CA LEU A 113 -3.26 -5.94 11.96
C LEU A 113 -3.47 -5.19 13.27
N THR A 114 -3.06 -5.77 14.39
CA THR A 114 -3.18 -5.18 15.73
C THR A 114 -1.86 -4.62 16.23
N ASP A 115 -0.74 -5.08 15.69
CA ASP A 115 0.60 -4.63 16.02
C ASP A 115 1.53 -4.73 14.81
N ALA A 116 2.49 -3.83 14.68
CA ALA A 116 3.43 -3.79 13.56
C ALA A 116 4.90 -3.98 13.98
N GLU A 117 5.18 -4.29 15.25
CA GLU A 117 6.56 -4.34 15.76
C GLU A 117 7.42 -5.36 15.01
N LEU A 118 6.86 -6.54 14.69
CA LEU A 118 7.55 -7.54 13.89
C LEU A 118 7.96 -7.00 12.50
N PHE A 119 7.04 -6.28 11.84
CA PHE A 119 7.33 -5.68 10.53
C PHE A 119 8.38 -4.57 10.63
N ASN A 120 8.33 -3.78 11.70
CA ASN A 120 9.33 -2.75 11.96
C ASN A 120 10.73 -3.37 12.08
N LYS A 121 10.86 -4.44 12.85
CA LYS A 121 12.14 -5.11 13.09
C LYS A 121 12.67 -5.86 11.85
N LEU A 122 11.79 -6.55 11.10
CA LEU A 122 12.20 -7.34 9.93
C LEU A 122 12.42 -6.49 8.68
N PHE A 123 11.61 -5.46 8.47
CA PHE A 123 11.55 -4.71 7.20
C PHE A 123 11.83 -3.22 7.36
N TYR A 124 12.17 -2.76 8.59
CA TYR A 124 12.43 -1.36 8.91
C TYR A 124 11.28 -0.42 8.50
N VAL A 125 10.04 -0.89 8.63
CA VAL A 125 8.84 -0.10 8.36
C VAL A 125 8.48 0.71 9.60
N PRO A 126 8.61 2.04 9.61
CA PRO A 126 8.39 2.87 10.82
C PRO A 126 6.89 3.06 11.10
N LEU A 127 6.19 1.93 11.39
CA LEU A 127 4.75 1.87 11.63
C LEU A 127 4.45 1.45 13.07
N VAL A 128 3.63 2.24 13.77
CA VAL A 128 3.07 1.89 15.08
C VAL A 128 1.55 1.85 14.96
N VAL A 129 0.95 0.73 15.33
CA VAL A 129 -0.49 0.52 15.31
C VAL A 129 -1.05 0.80 16.71
N HIS A 130 -1.95 1.78 16.82
CA HIS A 130 -2.58 2.13 18.10
C HIS A 130 -3.97 1.47 18.26
N MET A 131 -4.64 1.24 17.14
CA MET A 131 -5.92 0.53 17.06
C MET A 131 -5.91 -0.41 15.85
N PRO A 132 -6.58 -1.58 15.93
CA PRO A 132 -6.55 -2.56 14.86
C PRO A 132 -6.87 -1.97 13.49
N LEU A 133 -5.97 -2.21 12.53
CA LEU A 133 -6.15 -1.86 11.13
C LEU A 133 -6.88 -2.98 10.41
N SER A 134 -7.68 -2.67 9.40
CA SER A 134 -8.27 -3.67 8.53
C SER A 134 -8.02 -3.37 7.06
N LEU A 135 -7.76 -4.41 6.28
CA LEU A 135 -7.60 -4.36 4.83
C LEU A 135 -8.31 -5.56 4.23
N LYS A 136 -9.29 -5.32 3.36
CA LYS A 136 -10.05 -6.37 2.69
C LYS A 136 -10.22 -6.06 1.21
N GLY A 137 -10.47 -7.06 0.43
CA GLY A 137 -10.70 -6.86 -1.00
C GLY A 137 -10.78 -8.13 -1.79
N TYR A 138 -10.76 -7.96 -3.10
CA TYR A 138 -10.72 -9.06 -4.05
C TYR A 138 -9.86 -8.71 -5.27
N VAL A 139 -9.36 -9.76 -5.92
CA VAL A 139 -8.67 -9.71 -7.20
C VAL A 139 -9.29 -10.77 -8.11
N ASN A 140 -9.58 -10.40 -9.36
CA ASN A 140 -9.97 -11.33 -10.40
C ASN A 140 -9.21 -10.99 -11.69
N ASP A 141 -8.14 -11.75 -11.96
CA ASP A 141 -7.25 -11.50 -13.11
C ASP A 141 -7.95 -11.72 -14.46
N GLU A 142 -8.88 -12.68 -14.55
CA GLU A 142 -9.60 -12.96 -15.81
C GLU A 142 -10.46 -11.77 -16.23
N LYS A 143 -11.10 -11.13 -15.25
CA LYS A 143 -11.97 -9.98 -15.48
C LYS A 143 -11.19 -8.64 -15.37
N GLY A 144 -9.93 -8.69 -14.98
CA GLY A 144 -9.12 -7.50 -14.69
C GLY A 144 -9.68 -6.66 -13.54
N LEU A 145 -10.32 -7.29 -12.54
CA LEU A 145 -10.97 -6.58 -11.43
C LEU A 145 -10.10 -6.59 -10.18
N LEU A 146 -10.03 -5.44 -9.54
CA LEU A 146 -9.41 -5.23 -8.23
C LEU A 146 -10.31 -4.36 -7.38
N LYS A 147 -10.47 -4.72 -6.10
CA LYS A 147 -10.99 -3.83 -5.08
C LYS A 147 -10.21 -4.03 -3.79
N VAL A 148 -9.81 -2.92 -3.19
CA VAL A 148 -9.15 -2.87 -1.88
C VAL A 148 -9.86 -1.84 -1.03
N GLU A 149 -10.29 -2.22 0.17
CA GLU A 149 -10.86 -1.34 1.18
C GLU A 149 -9.99 -1.44 2.44
N GLY A 150 -9.49 -0.29 2.91
CA GLY A 150 -8.71 -0.17 4.14
C GLY A 150 -9.41 0.72 5.16
N TYR A 151 -9.31 0.33 6.42
CA TYR A 151 -9.71 1.16 7.55
C TYR A 151 -8.59 1.19 8.59
N PHE A 152 -8.12 2.37 8.90
CA PHE A 152 -6.96 2.65 9.74
C PHE A 152 -7.37 3.63 10.84
N PRO A 153 -7.93 3.14 11.96
CA PRO A 153 -8.51 4.01 13.00
C PRO A 153 -7.49 4.92 13.65
N SER A 154 -6.31 4.39 14.00
CA SER A 154 -5.22 5.16 14.58
C SER A 154 -3.89 4.46 14.38
N LEU A 155 -2.95 5.13 13.76
CA LEU A 155 -1.60 4.67 13.54
C LEU A 155 -0.58 5.83 13.56
N THR A 156 0.69 5.53 13.83
CA THR A 156 1.80 6.44 13.60
C THR A 156 2.68 5.86 12.49
N TYR A 157 2.97 6.65 11.48
CA TYR A 157 3.92 6.31 10.43
C TYR A 157 4.99 7.38 10.31
N ASN A 158 6.24 6.97 10.39
CA ASN A 158 7.40 7.87 10.37
C ASN A 158 7.26 9.06 11.34
N GLY A 159 6.81 8.79 12.58
CA GLY A 159 6.63 9.80 13.63
C GLY A 159 5.36 10.65 13.51
N THR A 160 4.62 10.57 12.40
CA THR A 160 3.37 11.31 12.20
C THR A 160 2.17 10.43 12.52
N ARG A 161 1.29 10.93 13.39
CA ARG A 161 0.07 10.22 13.79
C ARG A 161 -1.09 10.52 12.85
N TYR A 162 -1.73 9.46 12.38
CA TYR A 162 -2.91 9.48 11.51
C TYR A 162 -4.09 8.86 12.22
N GLU A 163 -5.27 9.45 12.01
CA GLU A 163 -6.52 9.07 12.65
C GLU A 163 -7.63 8.89 11.62
N SER A 164 -8.50 7.88 11.85
CA SER A 164 -9.71 7.63 11.07
C SER A 164 -9.47 7.56 9.56
N ALA A 165 -8.32 7.01 9.14
CA ALA A 165 -8.02 6.93 7.73
C ALA A 165 -8.78 5.77 7.07
N THR A 166 -9.27 6.03 5.84
CA THR A 166 -9.95 5.04 4.98
C THR A 166 -9.32 5.05 3.59
N LEU A 167 -9.13 3.88 3.02
CA LEU A 167 -8.66 3.67 1.65
C LEU A 167 -9.72 2.90 0.88
N ILE A 168 -10.07 3.37 -0.30
CA ILE A 168 -10.83 2.60 -1.29
C ILE A 168 -10.04 2.69 -2.60
N CYS A 169 -9.67 1.55 -3.16
CA CYS A 169 -9.02 1.49 -4.45
C CYS A 169 -9.71 0.42 -5.28
N GLU A 170 -10.30 0.80 -6.41
CA GLU A 170 -11.10 -0.09 -7.25
C GLU A 170 -11.04 0.32 -8.72
N ASN A 171 -11.36 -0.60 -9.60
CA ASN A 171 -11.43 -0.34 -11.02
C ASN A 171 -12.82 -0.67 -11.60
N PRO A 172 -13.82 0.19 -11.36
CA PRO A 172 -15.21 -0.07 -11.74
C PRO A 172 -15.43 -0.08 -13.25
N SER A 173 -14.50 0.46 -14.03
CA SER A 173 -14.61 0.59 -15.50
C SER A 173 -13.22 0.59 -16.16
N SER A 174 -12.98 1.49 -17.13
CA SER A 174 -11.71 1.62 -17.87
C SER A 174 -10.57 2.27 -17.06
N PHE A 175 -10.81 2.75 -15.87
CA PHE A 175 -9.84 3.46 -15.03
C PHE A 175 -9.73 2.81 -13.64
N MET A 176 -8.60 3.04 -12.98
CA MET A 176 -8.36 2.73 -11.57
C MET A 176 -8.67 3.98 -10.75
N ASP A 177 -9.56 3.85 -9.76
CA ASP A 177 -9.96 4.92 -8.84
C ASP A 177 -9.47 4.58 -7.43
N CYS A 178 -8.66 5.44 -6.84
CA CYS A 178 -8.16 5.29 -5.48
C CYS A 178 -8.48 6.54 -4.66
N LYS A 179 -9.10 6.34 -3.50
CA LYS A 179 -9.49 7.40 -2.56
C LYS A 179 -8.92 7.11 -1.19
N LEU A 180 -8.17 8.06 -0.65
CA LEU A 180 -7.69 8.04 0.72
C LEU A 180 -8.29 9.24 1.46
N ARG A 181 -8.84 9.00 2.63
CA ARG A 181 -9.39 10.02 3.53
C ARG A 181 -8.88 9.76 4.92
N GLY A 182 -8.63 10.80 5.70
CA GLY A 182 -8.17 10.66 7.08
C GLY A 182 -7.81 11.99 7.70
N SER A 183 -7.22 11.94 8.88
CA SER A 183 -6.72 13.10 9.59
C SER A 183 -5.29 12.85 10.07
N MET A 184 -4.52 13.90 10.20
CA MET A 184 -3.15 13.88 10.69
C MET A 184 -3.04 14.80 11.90
N LEU A 185 -2.38 14.34 12.96
CA LEU A 185 -2.08 15.16 14.12
C LEU A 185 -0.82 15.98 13.85
N MET A 186 -0.95 17.29 13.87
CA MET A 186 0.17 18.22 13.72
C MET A 186 0.96 18.34 15.02
N ASN A 187 2.21 18.78 14.94
CA ASN A 187 3.04 19.07 16.12
C ASN A 187 2.46 20.14 17.06
N SER A 188 1.60 21.01 16.54
CA SER A 188 0.83 21.98 17.31
C SER A 188 -0.30 21.37 18.15
N GLY A 189 -0.61 20.08 17.98
CA GLY A 189 -1.77 19.42 18.57
C GLY A 189 -3.07 19.59 17.76
N ALA A 190 -3.06 20.38 16.69
CA ALA A 190 -4.22 20.54 15.81
C ALA A 190 -4.38 19.33 14.88
N MET A 191 -5.63 18.99 14.53
CA MET A 191 -5.95 17.96 13.55
C MET A 191 -6.05 18.58 12.16
N LEU A 192 -5.32 18.00 11.21
CA LEU A 192 -5.41 18.33 9.79
C LEU A 192 -6.18 17.22 9.07
N THR A 193 -7.31 17.53 8.47
CA THR A 193 -8.00 16.59 7.58
C THR A 193 -7.25 16.47 6.25
N LEU A 194 -7.17 15.25 5.73
CA LEU A 194 -6.48 14.94 4.48
C LEU A 194 -7.39 14.13 3.57
N SER A 195 -7.37 14.45 2.30
CA SER A 195 -7.97 13.60 1.28
C SER A 195 -7.10 13.55 0.02
N LEU A 196 -7.00 12.36 -0.55
CA LEU A 196 -6.36 12.09 -1.83
C LEU A 196 -7.37 11.37 -2.73
N ASP A 197 -7.60 11.90 -3.91
CA ASP A 197 -8.29 11.24 -5.02
C ASP A 197 -7.29 11.03 -6.14
N ALA A 198 -7.20 9.80 -6.66
CA ALA A 198 -6.29 9.44 -7.74
C ALA A 198 -7.01 8.57 -8.77
N GLU A 199 -7.01 8.98 -10.02
CA GLU A 199 -7.59 8.27 -11.16
C GLU A 199 -6.48 7.96 -12.17
N ALA A 200 -6.30 6.68 -12.50
CA ALA A 200 -5.28 6.23 -13.46
C ALA A 200 -5.92 5.58 -14.68
N GLU A 201 -5.52 6.03 -15.89
CA GLU A 201 -5.96 5.50 -17.16
C GLU A 201 -4.92 5.80 -18.25
N GLN A 202 -4.53 4.81 -19.06
CA GLN A 202 -3.70 4.98 -20.25
C GLN A 202 -2.42 5.78 -20.03
N ASP A 203 -1.62 5.40 -19.03
CA ASP A 203 -0.40 6.12 -18.62
C ASP A 203 -0.63 7.56 -18.12
N CYS A 204 -1.87 7.92 -17.83
CA CYS A 204 -2.22 9.19 -17.20
C CYS A 204 -2.68 8.94 -15.76
N LEU A 205 -2.25 9.81 -14.85
CA LEU A 205 -2.68 9.84 -13.45
C LEU A 205 -3.19 11.23 -13.12
N LYS A 206 -4.48 11.34 -12.81
CA LYS A 206 -5.08 12.56 -12.28
C LYS A 206 -5.12 12.43 -10.76
N THR A 207 -4.60 13.42 -10.07
CA THR A 207 -4.54 13.41 -8.62
C THR A 207 -5.08 14.71 -8.05
N THR A 208 -5.85 14.62 -6.98
CA THR A 208 -6.31 15.76 -6.18
C THR A 208 -6.00 15.49 -4.72
N ILE A 209 -5.26 16.39 -4.09
CA ILE A 209 -4.98 16.38 -2.65
C ILE A 209 -5.69 17.59 -2.03
N ASN A 210 -6.50 17.36 -0.99
CA ASN A 210 -7.09 18.43 -0.20
C ASN A 210 -6.65 18.26 1.26
N TRP A 211 -6.44 19.37 1.94
CA TRP A 211 -6.15 19.39 3.37
C TRP A 211 -6.76 20.64 4.00
N GLY A 212 -7.02 20.57 5.31
CA GLY A 212 -7.51 21.71 6.07
C GLY A 212 -7.64 21.41 7.55
N ASN A 213 -7.39 22.44 8.38
CA ASN A 213 -7.74 22.41 9.77
C ASN A 213 -9.16 23.02 9.93
N ASN A 214 -10.00 22.34 10.74
CA ASN A 214 -11.43 22.71 10.92
C ASN A 214 -11.64 23.90 11.88
N THR A 215 -10.57 24.52 12.36
CA THR A 215 -10.57 25.73 13.18
C THR A 215 -10.32 26.96 12.32
N ASP A 216 -10.12 28.13 12.91
CA ASP A 216 -9.75 29.34 12.17
C ASP A 216 -8.69 28.96 11.13
N ILE A 217 -9.04 29.11 9.84
CA ILE A 217 -8.32 28.47 8.72
C ILE A 217 -6.89 29.03 8.65
N THR A 218 -5.98 28.38 9.33
CA THR A 218 -4.55 28.72 9.31
C THR A 218 -3.79 27.88 8.31
N TYR A 219 -4.33 26.67 8.00
CA TYR A 219 -3.80 25.75 7.01
C TYR A 219 -4.94 25.13 6.23
N GLY A 220 -4.91 25.24 4.93
CA GLY A 220 -5.89 24.59 4.07
C GLY A 220 -5.55 24.77 2.60
N GLY A 221 -6.01 23.85 1.78
CA GLY A 221 -5.79 23.96 0.35
C GLY A 221 -6.22 22.72 -0.43
N LYS A 222 -6.11 22.90 -1.73
CA LYS A 222 -6.33 21.85 -2.72
C LYS A 222 -5.22 21.94 -3.76
N ILE A 223 -4.56 20.84 -4.05
CA ILE A 223 -3.66 20.74 -5.20
C ILE A 223 -4.19 19.65 -6.12
N ALA A 224 -4.36 20.00 -7.40
CA ALA A 224 -4.70 19.04 -8.44
C ALA A 224 -3.58 18.98 -9.47
N ALA A 225 -3.22 17.79 -9.92
CA ALA A 225 -2.17 17.56 -10.90
C ALA A 225 -2.54 16.42 -11.85
N ASN A 226 -2.09 16.54 -13.10
CA ASN A 226 -2.17 15.51 -14.10
C ASN A 226 -0.76 15.06 -14.48
N ALA A 227 -0.43 13.80 -14.21
CA ALA A 227 0.83 13.20 -14.60
C ALA A 227 0.65 12.30 -15.82
N ARG A 228 1.62 12.32 -16.74
CA ARG A 228 1.70 11.42 -17.90
C ARG A 228 3.03 10.69 -17.86
N PHE A 229 2.96 9.39 -18.05
CA PHE A 229 4.12 8.52 -18.05
C PHE A 229 4.43 8.03 -19.45
N LYS A 230 5.71 7.98 -19.81
CA LYS A 230 6.18 7.43 -21.09
C LYS A 230 7.50 6.72 -20.86
N LYS A 231 7.73 5.63 -21.58
CA LYS A 231 9.07 5.02 -21.68
C LYS A 231 9.71 5.39 -23.01
N THR A 232 10.98 5.75 -22.96
CA THR A 232 11.78 5.95 -24.18
C THR A 232 11.88 4.64 -24.96
N LYS A 233 11.97 4.73 -26.29
CA LYS A 233 12.23 3.57 -27.14
C LYS A 233 13.75 3.28 -27.14
N GLY A 234 14.13 2.01 -26.95
CA GLY A 234 15.53 1.61 -26.99
C GLY A 234 15.84 0.35 -26.17
N LYS A 235 17.12 -0.04 -26.13
CA LYS A 235 17.56 -1.22 -25.33
C LYS A 235 17.44 -0.98 -23.81
N ASN A 236 17.60 0.26 -23.38
CA ASN A 236 17.47 0.66 -21.98
C ASN A 236 16.39 1.76 -21.89
N PRO A 237 15.10 1.39 -21.81
CA PRO A 237 14.03 2.35 -21.73
C PRO A 237 14.09 3.14 -20.41
N VAL A 238 14.01 4.45 -20.51
CA VAL A 238 13.98 5.37 -19.37
C VAL A 238 12.55 5.87 -19.20
N LEU A 239 12.08 5.95 -17.97
CA LEU A 239 10.81 6.55 -17.63
C LEU A 239 10.92 8.08 -17.73
N GLN A 240 10.02 8.67 -18.51
CA GLN A 240 9.78 10.10 -18.56
C GLN A 240 8.42 10.39 -17.93
N THR A 241 8.36 11.46 -17.14
CA THR A 241 7.13 11.88 -16.46
C THR A 241 6.91 13.36 -16.68
N ASP A 242 5.75 13.72 -17.22
CA ASP A 242 5.28 15.09 -17.38
C ASP A 242 4.14 15.33 -16.39
N ILE A 243 4.24 16.35 -15.53
CA ILE A 243 3.26 16.69 -14.49
C ILE A 243 2.78 18.11 -14.70
N ASP A 244 1.49 18.28 -14.95
CA ASP A 244 0.82 19.57 -15.00
C ASP A 244 0.12 19.83 -13.66
N ILE A 245 0.59 20.80 -12.88
CA ILE A 245 -0.05 21.27 -11.65
C ILE A 245 -1.06 22.34 -12.01
N LEU A 246 -2.30 22.17 -11.60
CA LEU A 246 -3.37 23.10 -11.89
C LEU A 246 -3.33 24.30 -10.94
N PRO A 247 -3.75 25.50 -11.40
CA PRO A 247 -3.77 26.70 -10.55
C PRO A 247 -4.72 26.51 -9.37
N THR A 248 -4.30 26.95 -8.20
CA THR A 248 -5.07 26.80 -6.96
C THR A 248 -4.61 27.82 -5.91
N ASP A 249 -5.49 28.02 -4.91
CA ASP A 249 -5.19 28.81 -3.74
C ASP A 249 -4.96 27.90 -2.54
N VAL A 250 -3.93 28.19 -1.75
CA VAL A 250 -3.62 27.51 -0.50
C VAL A 250 -3.43 28.53 0.62
N VAL A 251 -3.84 28.16 1.83
CA VAL A 251 -3.63 28.95 3.04
C VAL A 251 -2.55 28.26 3.87
N LEU A 252 -1.48 28.96 4.15
CA LEU A 252 -0.39 28.52 5.00
C LEU A 252 -0.07 29.62 6.03
N ASN A 253 -0.15 29.31 7.32
CA ASN A 253 0.02 30.30 8.40
C ASN A 253 -0.82 31.56 8.19
N ASP A 254 -2.12 31.43 8.03
CA ASP A 254 -3.07 32.52 7.77
C ASP A 254 -2.80 33.36 6.50
N THR A 255 -1.83 32.96 5.70
CA THR A 255 -1.46 33.65 4.47
C THR A 255 -1.99 32.90 3.25
N LEU A 256 -2.74 33.60 2.41
CA LEU A 256 -3.21 33.09 1.14
C LEU A 256 -2.08 33.11 0.10
N TRP A 257 -1.80 31.94 -0.45
CA TRP A 257 -0.84 31.76 -1.55
C TRP A 257 -1.61 31.34 -2.81
N ASN A 258 -1.35 32.05 -3.90
CA ASN A 258 -1.89 31.71 -5.20
C ASN A 258 -0.85 30.93 -6.00
N ILE A 259 -1.10 29.65 -6.22
CA ILE A 259 -0.25 28.76 -6.99
C ILE A 259 -0.71 28.82 -8.43
N ARG A 260 0.18 29.25 -9.34
CA ARG A 260 -0.10 29.27 -10.77
C ARG A 260 0.04 27.89 -11.38
N SER A 261 -0.50 27.73 -12.59
CA SER A 261 -0.25 26.54 -13.40
C SER A 261 1.25 26.36 -13.61
N SER A 262 1.76 25.18 -13.25
CA SER A 262 3.18 24.86 -13.35
C SER A 262 3.34 23.52 -14.06
N HIS A 263 4.42 23.40 -14.85
CA HIS A 263 4.77 22.14 -15.51
C HIS A 263 6.09 21.60 -14.95
N VAL A 264 6.10 20.31 -14.60
CA VAL A 264 7.29 19.61 -14.12
C VAL A 264 7.57 18.44 -15.05
N ALA A 265 8.73 18.44 -15.69
CA ALA A 265 9.19 17.31 -16.48
C ALA A 265 10.34 16.58 -15.77
N ILE A 266 10.24 15.26 -15.67
CA ILE A 266 11.27 14.39 -15.10
C ILE A 266 11.77 13.46 -16.19
N ASP A 267 13.05 13.56 -16.51
CA ASP A 267 13.72 12.72 -17.51
C ASP A 267 15.11 12.32 -17.02
N SER A 268 15.42 11.03 -17.04
CA SER A 268 16.76 10.50 -16.75
C SER A 268 17.37 11.03 -15.43
N GLY A 269 16.52 11.22 -14.40
CA GLY A 269 16.95 11.76 -13.10
C GLY A 269 17.14 13.28 -13.07
N ARG A 270 16.80 13.99 -14.16
CA ARG A 270 16.75 15.45 -14.22
C ARG A 270 15.32 15.93 -14.04
N VAL A 271 15.16 17.01 -13.27
CA VAL A 271 13.87 17.66 -13.02
C VAL A 271 13.91 19.06 -13.65
N TYR A 272 12.95 19.33 -14.50
CA TYR A 272 12.74 20.63 -15.13
C TYR A 272 11.42 21.19 -14.62
N ILE A 273 11.40 22.43 -14.16
CA ILE A 273 10.21 23.09 -13.63
C ILE A 273 10.02 24.40 -14.38
N ASP A 274 8.87 24.54 -15.05
CA ASP A 274 8.47 25.76 -15.70
C ASP A 274 7.38 26.47 -14.88
N ASN A 275 7.48 27.79 -14.78
CA ASN A 275 6.49 28.67 -14.13
C ASN A 275 6.22 28.35 -12.65
N PHE A 276 7.27 28.03 -11.90
CA PHE A 276 7.15 27.84 -10.45
C PHE A 276 7.29 29.24 -9.77
N LEU A 277 6.19 30.00 -9.74
CA LEU A 277 5.82 31.17 -8.89
C LEU A 277 4.79 32.04 -9.61
#